data_1a5d913bb361e204c674a384787baaee
#
_entry.id   1a5d913bb361e204c674a384787baaee
#
_cell.length_a   1.000
_cell.length_b   1.000
_cell.length_c   1.000
_cell.angle_alpha   90.00
_cell.angle_beta   90.00
_cell.angle_gamma   90.00
#
_symmetry.space_group_name_H-M   'P 1'
#
loop_
_entity.id
_entity.type
_entity.pdbx_description
1 polymer ?
#
loop_
_entity_poly.entity_id
_entity_poly.type
_entity_poly.pdbx_seq_one_letter_code
_entity_poly.pdbx_strand_id
1 'polypeptide(L)'
;MNAVVVDTSVWIDFFAGRATERLDDALRLGTVVLPPIVVAEILSGIRTSDRPAMIAFLGDLELAEAPFSHWIAVGELRSAMSARGIAVSTPDAHVAQCALDRDALLLSHDSVFGRIAKATSLRLARG
;
A
#
# COMPACT_ATOMS: atom_id res chain seq x y z
N MET A 1 18.74 0.43 0.64
CA MET A 1 17.60 1.25 0.19
C MET A 1 16.33 0.68 0.78
N ASN A 2 15.44 1.55 1.22
CA ASN A 2 14.21 1.12 1.85
C ASN A 2 13.18 0.67 0.81
N ALA A 3 12.57 -0.47 1.05
CA ALA A 3 11.38 -0.87 0.30
C ALA A 3 10.27 0.16 0.54
N VAL A 4 9.43 0.37 -0.46
CA VAL A 4 8.31 1.31 -0.41
C VAL A 4 7.03 0.57 -0.77
N VAL A 5 6.13 0.48 0.18
CA VAL A 5 4.78 -0.02 -0.07
C VAL A 5 3.95 1.14 -0.61
N VAL A 6 3.27 0.93 -1.73
CA VAL A 6 2.53 2.00 -2.42
C VAL A 6 1.04 1.68 -2.39
N ASP A 7 0.28 2.59 -1.80
CA ASP A 7 -1.17 2.48 -1.69
C ASP A 7 -1.87 2.79 -3.02
N THR A 8 -3.09 2.29 -3.17
CA THR A 8 -3.91 2.47 -4.38
C THR A 8 -4.06 3.93 -4.77
N SER A 9 -4.23 4.85 -3.81
CA SER A 9 -4.41 6.27 -4.08
C SER A 9 -3.25 6.86 -4.90
N VAL A 10 -2.03 6.42 -4.63
CA VAL A 10 -0.83 6.88 -5.35
C VAL A 10 -0.79 6.29 -6.76
N TRP A 11 -1.16 5.00 -6.90
CA TRP A 11 -1.22 4.36 -8.22
C TRP A 11 -2.24 5.01 -9.13
N ILE A 12 -3.41 5.37 -8.60
CA ILE A 12 -4.44 6.06 -9.37
C ILE A 12 -3.88 7.36 -9.95
N ASP A 13 -3.19 8.16 -9.15
CA ASP A 13 -2.57 9.40 -9.62
C ASP A 13 -1.46 9.13 -10.63
N PHE A 14 -0.65 8.10 -10.41
CA PHE A 14 0.40 7.72 -11.34
C PHE A 14 -0.17 7.39 -12.73
N PHE A 15 -1.22 6.57 -12.78
CA PHE A 15 -1.84 6.18 -14.06
C PHE A 15 -2.59 7.34 -14.72
N ALA A 16 -2.95 8.37 -13.96
CA ALA A 16 -3.56 9.60 -14.47
C ALA A 16 -2.52 10.66 -14.90
N GLY A 17 -1.24 10.32 -14.88
CA GLY A 17 -0.17 11.24 -15.26
C GLY A 17 0.26 12.19 -14.16
N ARG A 18 -0.17 11.96 -12.92
CA ARG A 18 0.18 12.78 -11.75
C ARG A 18 1.15 12.04 -10.84
N ALA A 19 2.22 11.50 -11.44
CA ALA A 19 3.22 10.74 -10.70
C ALA A 19 3.99 11.64 -9.73
N THR A 20 4.37 11.06 -8.58
CA THR A 20 5.29 11.71 -7.65
C THR A 20 6.71 11.29 -7.97
N GLU A 21 7.67 12.17 -7.67
CA GLU A 21 9.09 11.87 -7.81
C GLU A 21 9.47 10.65 -6.96
N ARG A 22 8.86 10.52 -5.76
CA ARG A 22 9.14 9.40 -4.87
C ARG A 22 8.77 8.05 -5.49
N LEU A 23 7.62 7.97 -6.16
CA LEU A 23 7.21 6.75 -6.82
C LEU A 23 8.10 6.45 -8.02
N ASP A 24 8.42 7.46 -8.82
CA ASP A 24 9.31 7.30 -9.96
C ASP A 24 10.68 6.75 -9.53
N ASP A 25 11.23 7.29 -8.46
CA ASP A 25 12.51 6.83 -7.91
C ASP A 25 12.43 5.38 -7.43
N ALA A 26 11.37 5.04 -6.70
CA ALA A 26 11.18 3.67 -6.21
C ALA A 26 11.03 2.67 -7.35
N LEU A 27 10.32 3.04 -8.41
CA LEU A 27 10.18 2.17 -9.59
C LEU A 27 11.53 1.96 -10.29
N ARG A 28 12.33 3.03 -10.47
CA ARG A 28 13.65 2.92 -11.09
C ARG A 28 14.60 2.06 -10.26
N LEU A 29 14.53 2.15 -8.94
CA LEU A 29 15.39 1.43 -8.03
C LEU A 29 14.91 0.01 -7.73
N GLY A 30 13.72 -0.36 -8.20
CA GLY A 30 13.15 -1.68 -7.95
C GLY A 30 12.77 -1.92 -6.50
N THR A 31 12.41 -0.87 -5.75
CA THR A 31 12.09 -0.97 -4.32
C THR A 31 10.61 -0.95 -4.01
N VAL A 32 9.74 -0.90 -5.03
CA VAL A 32 8.29 -0.90 -4.84
C VAL A 32 7.82 -2.28 -4.41
N VAL A 33 6.98 -2.30 -3.38
CA VAL A 33 6.30 -3.51 -2.90
C VAL A 33 4.80 -3.31 -3.04
N LEU A 34 4.13 -4.29 -3.62
CA LEU A 34 2.71 -4.24 -3.96
C LEU A 34 1.91 -5.07 -2.96
N PRO A 35 1.04 -4.45 -2.14
CA PRO A 35 0.13 -5.22 -1.31
C PRO A 35 -0.86 -5.99 -2.19
N PRO A 36 -1.16 -7.26 -1.88
CA PRO A 36 -2.10 -8.05 -2.69
C PRO A 36 -3.45 -7.37 -2.93
N ILE A 37 -4.02 -6.70 -1.91
CA ILE A 37 -5.32 -6.05 -2.06
C ILE A 37 -5.29 -4.89 -3.07
N VAL A 38 -4.14 -4.25 -3.23
CA VAL A 38 -3.99 -3.15 -4.20
C VAL A 38 -4.15 -3.65 -5.63
N VAL A 39 -3.71 -4.89 -5.91
CA VAL A 39 -3.94 -5.53 -7.23
C VAL A 39 -5.43 -5.55 -7.53
N ALA A 40 -6.23 -6.05 -6.60
CA ALA A 40 -7.68 -6.15 -6.79
C ALA A 40 -8.33 -4.77 -6.95
N GLU A 41 -7.92 -3.81 -6.14
CA GLU A 41 -8.47 -2.45 -6.20
C GLU A 41 -8.17 -1.77 -7.53
N ILE A 42 -6.93 -1.89 -8.02
CA ILE A 42 -6.55 -1.31 -9.31
C ILE A 42 -7.34 -1.97 -10.45
N LEU A 43 -7.35 -3.31 -10.49
CA LEU A 43 -8.00 -4.03 -11.59
C LEU A 43 -9.51 -3.84 -11.62
N SER A 44 -10.15 -3.68 -10.47
CA SER A 44 -11.60 -3.46 -10.41
C SER A 44 -11.99 -2.05 -10.85
N GLY A 45 -11.07 -1.11 -10.87
CA GLY A 45 -11.34 0.28 -11.23
C GLY A 45 -10.97 0.67 -12.66
N ILE A 46 -10.42 -0.24 -13.46
CA ILE A 46 -10.00 0.07 -14.84
C ILE A 46 -10.87 -0.61 -15.87
N ARG A 47 -10.79 -0.15 -17.11
CA ARG A 47 -11.52 -0.76 -18.23
C ARG A 47 -11.00 -2.16 -18.51
N THR A 48 -11.88 -3.06 -18.93
CA THR A 48 -11.51 -4.44 -19.27
C THR A 48 -10.41 -4.50 -20.33
N SER A 49 -10.46 -3.58 -21.32
CA SER A 49 -9.45 -3.52 -22.38
C SER A 49 -8.05 -3.17 -21.88
N ASP A 50 -7.92 -2.50 -20.71
CA ASP A 50 -6.65 -2.10 -20.14
C ASP A 50 -6.06 -3.17 -19.22
N ARG A 51 -6.83 -4.18 -18.85
CA ARG A 51 -6.39 -5.20 -17.89
C ARG A 51 -5.14 -5.97 -18.29
N PRO A 52 -5.01 -6.45 -19.55
CA PRO A 52 -3.80 -7.22 -19.90
C PRO A 52 -2.50 -6.44 -19.68
N ALA A 53 -2.46 -5.17 -20.08
CA ALA A 53 -1.29 -4.32 -19.88
C ALA A 53 -1.05 -4.04 -18.40
N MET A 54 -2.12 -3.82 -17.63
CA MET A 54 -2.01 -3.58 -16.20
C MET A 54 -1.51 -4.81 -15.46
N ILE A 55 -2.02 -5.99 -15.79
CA ILE A 55 -1.56 -7.24 -15.18
C ILE A 55 -0.07 -7.46 -15.45
N ALA A 56 0.38 -7.19 -16.67
CA ALA A 56 1.79 -7.31 -17.01
C ALA A 56 2.65 -6.33 -16.19
N PHE A 57 2.20 -5.08 -16.07
CA PHE A 57 2.91 -4.06 -15.28
C PHE A 57 3.00 -4.45 -13.80
N LEU A 58 1.86 -4.80 -13.19
CA LEU A 58 1.81 -5.16 -11.76
C LEU A 58 2.58 -6.46 -11.48
N GLY A 59 2.55 -7.40 -12.42
CA GLY A 59 3.24 -8.68 -12.29
C GLY A 59 4.76 -8.56 -12.24
N ASP A 60 5.32 -7.45 -12.70
CA ASP A 60 6.76 -7.20 -12.64
C ASP A 60 7.19 -6.60 -11.29
N LEU A 61 6.24 -6.21 -10.44
CA LEU A 61 6.54 -5.66 -9.13
C LEU A 61 6.61 -6.77 -8.09
N GLU A 62 7.34 -6.50 -7.00
CA GLU A 62 7.37 -7.44 -5.89
C GLU A 62 6.03 -7.43 -5.16
N LEU A 63 5.40 -8.60 -5.06
CA LEU A 63 4.15 -8.75 -4.30
C LEU A 63 4.48 -9.02 -2.83
N ALA A 64 3.86 -8.28 -1.93
CA ALA A 64 4.02 -8.52 -0.50
C ALA A 64 3.40 -9.87 -0.12
N GLU A 65 4.09 -10.64 0.72
CA GLU A 65 3.53 -11.86 1.26
C GLU A 65 2.51 -11.52 2.35
N ALA A 66 1.44 -12.29 2.41
CA ALA A 66 0.37 -12.11 3.40
C ALA A 66 -0.02 -13.46 4.00
N PRO A 67 0.87 -14.08 4.79
CA PRO A 67 0.58 -15.36 5.46
C PRO A 67 -0.47 -15.18 6.57
N PHE A 68 -0.90 -16.27 7.17
CA PHE A 68 -1.91 -16.23 8.21
C PHE A 68 -1.56 -15.25 9.35
N SER A 69 -0.29 -15.22 9.76
CA SER A 69 0.18 -14.30 10.80
C SER A 69 -0.01 -12.81 10.42
N HIS A 70 0.10 -12.49 9.14
CA HIS A 70 -0.17 -11.14 8.64
C HIS A 70 -1.63 -10.75 8.91
N TRP A 71 -2.57 -11.66 8.61
CA TRP A 71 -4.00 -11.37 8.77
C TRP A 71 -4.41 -11.29 10.25
N ILE A 72 -3.77 -12.07 11.12
CA ILE A 72 -3.93 -11.89 12.57
C ILE A 72 -3.50 -10.47 12.96
N ALA A 73 -2.34 -10.02 12.48
CA ALA A 73 -1.82 -8.68 12.77
C ALA A 73 -2.74 -7.58 12.22
N VAL A 74 -3.34 -7.78 11.04
CA VAL A 74 -4.33 -6.85 10.48
C VAL A 74 -5.52 -6.69 11.42
N GLY A 75 -6.04 -7.80 11.95
CA GLY A 75 -7.14 -7.77 12.90
C GLY A 75 -6.77 -7.05 14.20
N GLU A 76 -5.58 -7.33 14.72
CA GLU A 76 -5.09 -6.68 15.93
C GLU A 76 -4.88 -5.18 15.73
N LEU A 77 -4.35 -4.77 14.58
CA LEU A 77 -4.17 -3.35 14.25
C LEU A 77 -5.50 -2.62 14.22
N ARG A 78 -6.51 -3.19 13.56
CA ARG A 78 -7.86 -2.60 13.50
C ARG A 78 -8.46 -2.47 14.91
N SER A 79 -8.31 -3.49 15.72
CA SER A 79 -8.80 -3.50 17.10
C SER A 79 -8.12 -2.43 17.95
N ALA A 80 -6.81 -2.32 17.86
CA ALA A 80 -6.04 -1.33 18.60
C ALA A 80 -6.39 0.10 18.19
N MET A 81 -6.60 0.34 16.90
CA MET A 81 -7.01 1.66 16.41
C MET A 81 -8.43 1.99 16.84
N SER A 82 -9.34 1.02 16.78
CA SER A 82 -10.72 1.20 17.25
C SER A 82 -10.77 1.57 18.73
N ALA A 83 -9.91 0.99 19.56
CA ALA A 83 -9.81 1.34 20.98
C ALA A 83 -9.38 2.80 21.19
N ARG A 84 -8.77 3.43 20.19
CA ARG A 84 -8.42 4.85 20.20
C ARG A 84 -9.48 5.72 19.53
N GLY A 85 -10.62 5.15 19.13
CA GLY A 85 -11.67 5.87 18.42
C GLY A 85 -11.38 6.09 16.95
N ILE A 86 -10.45 5.35 16.35
CA ILE A 86 -10.07 5.49 14.95
C ILE A 86 -10.54 4.28 14.17
N ALA A 87 -11.47 4.49 13.23
CA ALA A 87 -11.95 3.44 12.34
C ALA A 87 -10.98 3.25 11.18
N VAL A 88 -10.47 2.04 11.01
CA VAL A 88 -9.57 1.68 9.91
C VAL A 88 -10.21 0.51 9.17
N SER A 89 -10.37 0.65 7.85
CA SER A 89 -10.91 -0.42 7.01
C SER A 89 -9.92 -1.58 6.95
N THR A 90 -10.43 -2.78 6.64
CA THR A 90 -9.56 -3.95 6.44
C THR A 90 -8.53 -3.73 5.32
N PRO A 91 -8.90 -3.18 4.14
CA PRO A 91 -7.90 -2.88 3.12
C PRO A 91 -6.81 -1.94 3.60
N ASP A 92 -7.16 -0.86 4.31
CA ASP A 92 -6.17 0.10 4.80
C ASP A 92 -5.25 -0.53 5.85
N ALA A 93 -5.83 -1.32 6.77
CA ALA A 93 -5.03 -2.03 7.77
C ALA A 93 -4.09 -3.05 7.12
N HIS A 94 -4.54 -3.72 6.05
CA HIS A 94 -3.69 -4.65 5.30
C HIS A 94 -2.50 -3.92 4.65
N VAL A 95 -2.75 -2.78 4.01
CA VAL A 95 -1.68 -1.99 3.38
C VAL A 95 -0.67 -1.52 4.44
N ALA A 96 -1.15 -0.99 5.55
CA ALA A 96 -0.26 -0.56 6.66
C ALA A 96 0.55 -1.75 7.20
N GLN A 97 -0.10 -2.90 7.37
CA GLN A 97 0.57 -4.09 7.92
C GLN A 97 1.62 -4.64 6.95
N CYS A 98 1.40 -4.56 5.64
CA CYS A 98 2.43 -4.92 4.66
C CYS A 98 3.71 -4.11 4.88
N ALA A 99 3.58 -2.82 5.15
CA ALA A 99 4.74 -1.96 5.44
C ALA A 99 5.39 -2.32 6.78
N LEU A 100 4.59 -2.57 7.80
CA LEU A 100 5.09 -2.95 9.13
C LEU A 100 5.83 -4.29 9.10
N ASP A 101 5.27 -5.29 8.40
CA ASP A 101 5.88 -6.62 8.30
C ASP A 101 7.26 -6.58 7.66
N ARG A 102 7.49 -5.66 6.74
CA ARG A 102 8.71 -5.56 5.97
C ARG A 102 9.64 -4.45 6.44
N ASP A 103 9.25 -3.74 7.47
CA ASP A 103 9.96 -2.51 7.92
C ASP A 103 10.18 -1.55 6.74
N ALA A 104 9.15 -1.41 5.90
CA ALA A 104 9.18 -0.58 4.70
C ALA A 104 8.51 0.77 4.95
N LEU A 105 8.82 1.75 4.10
CA LEU A 105 8.08 3.01 4.07
C LEU A 105 6.72 2.77 3.38
N LEU A 106 5.73 3.55 3.77
CA LEU A 106 4.42 3.56 3.09
C LEU A 106 4.22 4.89 2.38
N LEU A 107 3.89 4.83 1.11
CA LEU A 107 3.54 5.98 0.29
C LEU A 107 2.03 5.95 0.02
N SER A 108 1.32 6.97 0.48
CA SER A 108 -0.13 7.10 0.33
C SER A 108 -0.54 8.57 0.34
N HIS A 109 -1.68 8.86 -0.28
CA HIS A 109 -2.33 10.18 -0.19
C HIS A 109 -3.48 10.20 0.82
N ASP A 110 -3.77 9.07 1.48
CA ASP A 110 -4.87 8.95 2.43
C ASP A 110 -4.40 9.32 3.84
N SER A 111 -5.12 10.23 4.49
CA SER A 111 -4.79 10.72 5.83
C SER A 111 -4.90 9.67 6.94
N VAL A 112 -5.62 8.57 6.71
CA VAL A 112 -5.75 7.50 7.73
C VAL A 112 -4.39 6.94 8.13
N PHE A 113 -3.46 6.85 7.18
CA PHE A 113 -2.12 6.30 7.47
C PHE A 113 -1.29 7.22 8.37
N GLY A 114 -1.53 8.52 8.32
CA GLY A 114 -0.93 9.45 9.29
C GLY A 114 -1.39 9.17 10.71
N ARG A 115 -2.67 8.83 10.89
CA ARG A 115 -3.22 8.47 12.19
C ARG A 115 -2.65 7.14 12.69
N ILE A 116 -2.51 6.17 11.80
CA ILE A 116 -1.89 4.88 12.14
C ILE A 116 -0.42 5.09 12.53
N ALA A 117 0.31 5.93 11.79
CA ALA A 117 1.72 6.18 12.06
C ALA A 117 1.96 6.82 13.44
N LYS A 118 1.00 7.61 13.93
CA LYS A 118 1.09 8.20 15.27
C LYS A 118 0.93 7.17 16.39
N ALA A 119 0.30 6.05 16.11
CA ALA A 119 -0.03 5.03 17.11
C ALA A 119 0.82 3.76 16.98
N THR A 120 1.65 3.65 15.96
CA THR A 120 2.43 2.45 15.64
C THR A 120 3.84 2.85 15.20
N SER A 121 4.64 1.85 14.81
CA SER A 121 5.96 2.08 14.22
C SER A 121 5.90 2.31 12.69
N LEU A 122 4.71 2.46 12.12
CA LEU A 122 4.57 2.74 10.70
C LEU A 122 5.30 4.04 10.33
N ARG A 123 6.10 3.98 9.26
CA ARG A 123 6.82 5.13 8.73
C ARG A 123 6.30 5.48 7.36
N LEU A 124 5.97 6.75 7.16
CA LEU A 124 5.45 7.24 5.89
C LEU A 124 6.56 7.80 5.02
N ALA A 125 6.50 7.49 3.73
CA ALA A 125 7.35 8.14 2.73
C ALA A 125 6.75 9.51 2.38
N ARG A 126 7.62 10.47 2.14
CA ARG A 126 7.19 11.79 1.67
C ARG A 126 7.24 11.81 0.15
N GLY A 127 6.30 12.42 -0.44
CA GLY A 127 6.34 12.48 -1.85
C GLY A 127 5.24 13.04 -2.56
#